data_2f4cf5647827522832d4fcda3eb8ca14
#
_entry.id   2f4cf5647827522832d4fcda3eb8ca14
#
_cell.length_a   1.000
_cell.length_b   1.000
_cell.length_c   1.000
_cell.angle_alpha   90.00
_cell.angle_beta   90.00
_cell.angle_gamma   90.00
#
_symmetry.space_group_name_H-M   'P 1'
#
loop_
_entity.id
_entity.type
_entity.pdbx_description
1 polymer ?
#
loop_
_entity_poly.entity_id
_entity_poly.type
_entity_poly.pdbx_seq_one_letter_code
_entity_poly.pdbx_strand_id
1 'polypeptide(L)'
;MAKQRPIYTKAQHQIVTPAFVEKKIQLHKSIKWTTKDGRELFIMASGSVTRYVPKSEHNSQAPMGFFNLQMGHYNKISIHTRDFAQLAEVFEQITLFLKNNAGKLDQVVTKELDTYTTHHLKNLLNTNEQP
;
A
#
# COMPACT_ATOMS: atom_id res chain seq x y z
N MET A 1 -4.61 4.85 24.87
CA MET A 1 -3.27 5.34 24.51
C MET A 1 -2.53 4.23 23.79
N ALA A 2 -1.96 4.55 22.66
CA ALA A 2 -1.19 3.55 21.94
C ALA A 2 0.04 3.15 22.76
N LYS A 3 0.36 1.86 22.73
CA LYS A 3 1.54 1.36 23.40
C LYS A 3 2.77 1.89 22.68
N GLN A 4 3.59 2.64 23.36
CA GLN A 4 4.74 3.27 22.77
C GLN A 4 6.02 2.62 23.26
N ARG A 5 6.99 2.57 22.35
CA ARG A 5 8.32 2.10 22.71
C ARG A 5 9.05 3.19 23.47
N PRO A 6 9.81 2.84 24.50
CA PRO A 6 10.69 3.80 25.12
C PRO A 6 11.67 4.38 24.11
N ILE A 7 11.98 5.65 24.24
CA ILE A 7 12.96 6.30 23.40
C ILE A 7 14.28 6.32 24.16
N TYR A 8 15.32 5.84 23.49
CA TYR A 8 16.66 5.80 24.08
C TYR A 8 17.52 6.86 23.43
N THR A 9 18.25 7.60 24.24
CA THR A 9 19.27 8.51 23.72
C THR A 9 20.59 7.77 23.66
N LYS A 10 21.33 7.93 22.56
CA LYS A 10 22.61 7.23 22.36
C LYS A 10 23.63 7.62 23.41
N ALA A 11 23.65 8.87 23.81
CA ALA A 11 24.67 9.39 24.73
C ALA A 11 24.49 8.89 26.15
N GLN A 12 23.28 8.58 26.54
CA GLN A 12 22.94 8.32 27.93
C GLN A 12 22.40 6.92 28.16
N HIS A 13 22.03 6.21 27.12
CA HIS A 13 21.34 4.93 27.21
C HIS A 13 20.15 4.97 28.19
N GLN A 14 19.59 6.14 28.37
CA GLN A 14 18.45 6.35 29.26
C GLN A 14 17.16 6.19 28.48
N ILE A 15 16.20 5.59 29.13
CA ILE A 15 14.83 5.57 28.61
C ILE A 15 14.22 6.94 28.82
N VAL A 16 13.95 7.63 27.73
CA VAL A 16 13.21 8.88 27.77
C VAL A 16 11.74 8.51 27.82
N THR A 17 10.98 9.20 28.67
CA THR A 17 9.54 8.99 28.73
C THR A 17 8.94 9.08 27.33
N PRO A 18 8.17 8.08 26.90
CA PRO A 18 7.64 8.08 25.56
C PRO A 18 6.76 9.29 25.32
N ALA A 19 6.91 9.87 24.14
CA ALA A 19 6.05 10.93 23.70
C ALA A 19 4.63 10.40 23.52
N PHE A 20 3.66 11.21 23.79
CA PHE A 20 2.29 10.93 23.46
C PHE A 20 2.10 11.15 21.96
N VAL A 21 1.53 10.17 21.27
CA VAL A 21 1.22 10.31 19.84
C VAL A 21 -0.23 10.76 19.72
N GLU A 22 -0.38 11.99 19.31
CA GLU A 22 -1.71 12.57 19.11
C GLU A 22 -2.11 12.40 17.66
N LYS A 23 -3.17 11.63 17.43
CA LYS A 23 -3.75 11.46 16.11
C LYS A 23 -4.80 12.53 15.90
N LYS A 24 -4.52 13.45 14.97
CA LYS A 24 -5.42 14.57 14.69
C LYS A 24 -6.60 14.16 13.82
N ILE A 25 -6.35 13.30 12.84
CA ILE A 25 -7.39 12.81 11.94
C ILE A 25 -6.95 11.47 11.35
N GLN A 26 -7.89 10.62 11.09
CA GLN A 26 -7.66 9.39 10.34
C GLN A 26 -8.89 9.09 9.48
N LEU A 27 -8.66 8.98 8.18
CA LEU A 27 -9.67 8.63 7.20
C LEU A 27 -9.22 7.38 6.48
N HIS A 28 -10.16 6.54 6.07
CA HIS A 28 -9.82 5.33 5.34
C HIS A 28 -10.90 4.97 4.34
N LYS A 29 -10.50 4.20 3.34
CA LYS A 29 -11.37 3.69 2.29
C LYS A 29 -10.90 2.30 1.89
N SER A 30 -11.81 1.34 1.89
CA SER A 30 -11.55 0.01 1.32
C SER A 30 -12.24 -0.10 -0.02
N ILE A 31 -11.50 -0.62 -0.99
CA ILE A 31 -12.01 -0.89 -2.34
C ILE A 31 -11.86 -2.39 -2.58
N LYS A 32 -12.96 -3.04 -2.89
CA LYS A 32 -12.99 -4.47 -3.19
C LYS A 32 -13.45 -4.67 -4.62
N TRP A 33 -12.84 -5.64 -5.29
CA TRP A 33 -13.28 -6.01 -6.63
C TRP A 33 -12.96 -7.47 -6.90
N THR A 34 -13.65 -8.01 -7.90
CA THR A 34 -13.39 -9.37 -8.37
C THR A 34 -12.75 -9.27 -9.74
N THR A 35 -11.65 -9.99 -9.95
CA THR A 35 -10.96 -10.03 -11.23
C THR A 35 -11.71 -10.94 -12.20
N LYS A 36 -11.35 -10.87 -13.47
CA LYS A 36 -11.95 -11.71 -14.50
C LYS A 36 -11.73 -13.20 -14.25
N ASP A 37 -10.61 -13.54 -13.60
CA ASP A 37 -10.30 -14.93 -13.24
C ASP A 37 -10.89 -15.37 -11.90
N GLY A 38 -11.77 -14.56 -11.31
CA GLY A 38 -12.53 -14.93 -10.11
C GLY A 38 -11.85 -14.63 -8.79
N ARG A 39 -10.70 -13.97 -8.77
CA ARG A 39 -10.04 -13.61 -7.51
C ARG A 39 -10.69 -12.39 -6.90
N GLU A 40 -10.88 -12.45 -5.60
CA GLU A 40 -11.33 -11.30 -4.82
C GLU A 40 -10.10 -10.54 -4.31
N LEU A 41 -10.03 -9.28 -4.64
CA LEU A 41 -8.94 -8.41 -4.23
C LEU A 41 -9.49 -7.20 -3.48
N PHE A 42 -8.66 -6.62 -2.64
CA PHE A 42 -9.01 -5.37 -1.97
C PHE A 42 -7.78 -4.51 -1.78
N ILE A 43 -8.00 -3.22 -1.75
CA ILE A 43 -7.00 -2.23 -1.37
C ILE A 43 -7.61 -1.38 -0.26
N MET A 44 -6.86 -1.21 0.80
CA MET A 44 -7.21 -0.28 1.86
C MET A 44 -6.31 0.94 1.76
N ALA A 45 -6.92 2.11 1.61
CA ALA A 45 -6.22 3.38 1.62
C ALA A 45 -6.55 4.11 2.92
N SER A 46 -5.57 4.70 3.55
CA SER A 46 -5.78 5.52 4.72
C SER A 46 -4.90 6.75 4.71
N GLY A 47 -5.46 7.85 5.23
CA GLY A 47 -4.72 9.07 5.43
C GLY A 47 -4.84 9.48 6.90
N SER A 48 -3.74 9.84 7.50
CA SER A 48 -3.73 10.28 8.89
C SER A 48 -2.75 11.41 9.10
N VAL A 49 -3.01 12.20 10.11
CA VAL A 49 -2.09 13.24 10.56
C VAL A 49 -1.83 13.00 12.04
N THR A 50 -0.58 12.89 12.39
CA THR A 50 -0.16 12.66 13.77
C THR A 50 0.88 13.66 14.18
N ARG A 51 1.03 13.84 15.48
CA ARG A 51 2.06 14.67 16.08
C ARG A 51 2.56 14.02 17.34
N TYR A 52 3.87 14.03 17.54
CA TYR A 52 4.45 13.67 18.80
C TYR A 52 4.28 14.83 19.77
N VAL A 53 3.72 14.54 20.93
CA VAL A 53 3.58 15.51 22.00
C VAL A 53 4.44 15.03 23.17
N PRO A 54 5.69 15.50 23.29
CA PRO A 54 6.53 15.13 24.42
C PRO A 54 5.99 15.78 25.69
N LYS A 55 6.42 15.28 26.85
CA LYS A 55 6.03 15.88 28.14
C LYS A 55 6.42 17.34 28.24
N SER A 56 7.54 17.70 27.63
CA SER A 56 7.96 19.09 27.56
C SER A 56 7.39 19.71 26.30
N GLU A 57 6.58 20.74 26.44
CA GLU A 57 6.00 21.44 25.29
C GLU A 57 7.06 22.08 24.39
N HIS A 58 8.24 22.32 24.92
CA HIS A 58 9.34 22.93 24.15
C HIS A 58 9.88 22.03 23.06
N ASN A 59 9.65 20.74 23.15
CA ASN A 59 10.15 19.74 22.18
C ASN A 59 9.05 19.17 21.31
N SER A 60 7.92 19.85 21.21
CA SER A 60 6.82 19.42 20.38
C SER A 60 7.25 19.37 18.92
N GLN A 61 7.06 18.23 18.27
CA GLN A 61 7.42 18.07 16.88
C GLN A 61 6.29 18.52 15.98
N ALA A 62 6.67 18.96 14.78
CA ALA A 62 5.71 19.34 13.78
C ALA A 62 4.86 18.12 13.40
N PRO A 63 3.58 18.32 13.08
CA PRO A 63 2.74 17.21 12.62
C PRO A 63 3.24 16.62 11.31
N MET A 64 2.96 15.35 11.11
CA MET A 64 3.31 14.63 9.89
C MET A 64 2.09 13.88 9.39
N GLY A 65 1.87 13.99 8.09
CA GLY A 65 0.86 13.20 7.41
C GLY A 65 1.40 11.86 6.96
N PHE A 66 0.55 10.85 6.98
CA PHE A 66 0.87 9.50 6.53
C PHE A 66 -0.23 9.05 5.59
N PHE A 67 0.16 8.64 4.42
CA PHE A 67 -0.73 7.97 3.48
C PHE A 67 -0.30 6.52 3.35
N ASN A 68 -1.22 5.59 3.59
CA ASN A 68 -0.94 4.17 3.53
C ASN A 68 -1.84 3.50 2.51
N LEU A 69 -1.22 2.66 1.68
CA LEU A 69 -1.94 1.71 0.82
C LEU A 69 -1.57 0.32 1.28
N GLN A 70 -2.56 -0.53 1.49
CA GLN A 70 -2.34 -1.90 1.90
C GLN A 70 -3.14 -2.84 1.01
N MET A 71 -2.45 -3.82 0.45
CA MET A 71 -3.06 -4.89 -0.31
C MET A 71 -2.64 -6.22 0.32
N GLY A 72 -3.59 -6.92 0.94
CA GLY A 72 -3.28 -8.13 1.69
C GLY A 72 -2.54 -7.83 3.00
N HIS A 73 -1.85 -8.83 3.53
CA HIS A 73 -1.20 -8.72 4.83
C HIS A 73 0.23 -8.17 4.75
N TYR A 74 0.90 -8.33 3.62
CA TYR A 74 2.32 -8.06 3.52
C TYR A 74 2.68 -6.89 2.62
N ASN A 75 1.77 -6.46 1.77
CA ASN A 75 2.05 -5.41 0.81
C ASN A 75 1.49 -4.09 1.32
N LYS A 76 2.37 -3.29 1.90
CA LYS A 76 2.00 -2.00 2.45
C LYS A 76 2.98 -0.93 1.99
N ILE A 77 2.45 0.17 1.51
CA ILE A 77 3.22 1.34 1.14
C ILE A 77 2.82 2.47 2.08
N SER A 78 3.80 3.12 2.69
CA SER A 78 3.59 4.29 3.53
C SER A 78 4.31 5.48 2.93
N ILE A 79 3.60 6.56 2.72
CA ILE A 79 4.15 7.80 2.20
C ILE A 79 3.94 8.88 3.25
N HIS A 80 5.02 9.55 3.64
CA HIS A 80 4.97 10.68 4.55
C HIS A 80 4.79 11.95 3.74
N THR A 81 3.82 12.75 4.09
CA THR A 81 3.57 13.99 3.37
C THR A 81 2.89 15.03 4.25
N ARG A 82 3.13 16.27 3.93
CA ARG A 82 2.37 17.40 4.49
C ARG A 82 1.49 18.06 3.43
N ASP A 83 1.42 17.45 2.25
CA ASP A 83 0.65 17.99 1.13
C ASP A 83 -0.09 16.84 0.45
N PHE A 84 -1.26 16.52 0.95
CA PHE A 84 -2.08 15.44 0.40
C PHE A 84 -2.66 15.79 -0.96
N ALA A 85 -2.89 17.06 -1.24
CA ALA A 85 -3.36 17.48 -2.55
C ALA A 85 -2.31 17.21 -3.62
N GLN A 86 -1.04 17.47 -3.34
CA GLN A 86 0.05 17.13 -4.24
C GLN A 86 0.13 15.62 -4.46
N LEU A 87 -0.02 14.85 -3.39
CA LEU A 87 -0.02 13.40 -3.47
C LEU A 87 -1.14 12.90 -4.38
N ALA A 88 -2.32 13.50 -4.28
CA ALA A 88 -3.44 13.17 -5.15
C ALA A 88 -3.12 13.42 -6.62
N GLU A 89 -2.41 14.52 -6.93
CA GLU A 89 -1.97 14.81 -8.29
C GLU A 89 -1.01 13.75 -8.81
N VAL A 90 -0.11 13.26 -7.97
CA VAL A 90 0.80 12.17 -8.34
C VAL A 90 0.01 10.90 -8.67
N PHE A 91 -0.98 10.55 -7.86
CA PHE A 91 -1.82 9.39 -8.13
C PHE A 91 -2.67 9.56 -9.38
N GLU A 92 -3.08 10.78 -9.71
CA GLU A 92 -3.73 11.03 -10.99
C GLU A 92 -2.84 10.70 -12.18
N GLN A 93 -1.54 11.02 -12.09
CA GLN A 93 -0.59 10.65 -13.13
C GLN A 93 -0.45 9.14 -13.27
N ILE A 94 -0.46 8.42 -12.16
CA ILE A 94 -0.43 6.96 -12.17
C ILE A 94 -1.70 6.41 -12.84
N THR A 95 -2.85 7.01 -12.51
CA THR A 95 -4.13 6.63 -13.12
C THR A 95 -4.12 6.85 -14.63
N LEU A 96 -3.59 7.99 -15.08
CA LEU A 96 -3.46 8.29 -16.51
C LEU A 96 -2.54 7.29 -17.22
N PHE A 97 -1.42 6.96 -16.58
CA PHE A 97 -0.52 5.94 -17.11
C PHE A 97 -1.26 4.62 -17.33
N LEU A 98 -2.01 4.16 -16.34
CA LEU A 98 -2.77 2.94 -16.44
C LEU A 98 -3.83 3.03 -17.55
N LYS A 99 -4.60 4.11 -17.57
CA LYS A 99 -5.64 4.30 -18.59
C LYS A 99 -5.07 4.31 -20.00
N ASN A 100 -3.93 4.95 -20.19
CA ASN A 100 -3.30 5.07 -21.50
C ASN A 100 -2.68 3.77 -21.98
N ASN A 101 -2.35 2.86 -21.07
CA ASN A 101 -1.65 1.62 -21.41
C ASN A 101 -2.45 0.34 -21.14
N ALA A 102 -3.58 0.47 -20.46
CA ALA A 102 -4.38 -0.71 -20.06
C ALA A 102 -4.77 -1.58 -21.23
N GLY A 103 -5.27 -0.99 -22.31
CA GLY A 103 -5.68 -1.75 -23.49
C GLY A 103 -4.54 -2.55 -24.08
N LYS A 104 -3.36 -1.93 -24.20
CA LYS A 104 -2.19 -2.59 -24.74
C LYS A 104 -1.69 -3.72 -23.83
N LEU A 105 -1.67 -3.45 -22.53
CA LEU A 105 -1.25 -4.45 -21.53
C LEU A 105 -2.24 -5.61 -21.51
N ASP A 106 -3.53 -5.34 -21.54
CA ASP A 106 -4.56 -6.37 -21.54
C ASP A 106 -4.49 -7.25 -22.81
N GLN A 107 -4.17 -6.65 -23.95
CA GLN A 107 -3.97 -7.40 -25.19
C GLN A 107 -2.81 -8.40 -25.07
N VAL A 108 -1.71 -7.95 -24.47
CA VAL A 108 -0.54 -8.83 -24.28
C VAL A 108 -0.87 -9.95 -23.29
N VAL A 109 -1.56 -9.63 -22.20
CA VAL A 109 -1.99 -10.63 -21.23
C VAL A 109 -2.88 -11.68 -21.91
N THR A 110 -3.86 -11.24 -22.70
CA THR A 110 -4.77 -12.15 -23.40
C THR A 110 -4.00 -13.06 -24.35
N LYS A 111 -3.09 -12.50 -25.13
CA LYS A 111 -2.27 -13.27 -26.08
C LYS A 111 -1.41 -14.30 -25.36
N GLU A 112 -0.76 -13.92 -24.29
CA GLU A 112 0.10 -14.81 -23.53
C GLU A 112 -0.69 -15.91 -22.83
N LEU A 113 -1.88 -15.59 -22.33
CA LEU A 113 -2.76 -16.59 -21.74
C LEU A 113 -3.24 -17.60 -22.76
N ASP A 114 -3.59 -17.16 -23.96
CA ASP A 114 -3.99 -18.05 -25.04
C ASP A 114 -2.85 -19.00 -25.43
N THR A 115 -1.64 -18.47 -25.53
CA THR A 115 -0.44 -19.27 -25.82
C THR A 115 -0.18 -20.28 -24.70
N TYR A 116 -0.27 -19.87 -23.47
CA TYR A 116 -0.09 -20.73 -22.30
C TYR A 116 -1.14 -21.85 -22.30
N THR A 117 -2.41 -21.51 -22.50
CA THR A 117 -3.51 -22.49 -22.50
C THR A 117 -3.35 -23.51 -23.60
N THR A 118 -3.02 -23.07 -24.81
CA THR A 118 -2.79 -23.95 -25.93
C THR A 118 -1.64 -24.92 -25.67
N HIS A 119 -0.54 -24.41 -25.15
CA HIS A 119 0.64 -25.22 -24.82
C HIS A 119 0.32 -26.21 -23.69
N HIS A 120 -0.39 -25.79 -22.68
CA HIS A 120 -0.77 -26.64 -21.56
C HIS A 120 -1.70 -27.80 -22.02
N LEU A 121 -2.70 -27.49 -22.83
CA LEU A 121 -3.60 -28.52 -23.41
C LEU A 121 -2.85 -29.51 -24.26
N LYS A 122 -1.92 -29.02 -25.07
CA LYS A 122 -1.08 -29.88 -25.92
C LYS A 122 -0.25 -30.85 -25.09
N ASN A 123 0.33 -30.37 -24.01
CA ASN A 123 1.09 -31.20 -23.09
C ASN A 123 0.23 -32.25 -22.40
N LEU A 124 -1.00 -31.90 -22.01
CA LEU A 124 -1.94 -32.87 -21.42
C LEU A 124 -2.33 -33.96 -22.41
N LEU A 125 -2.60 -33.60 -23.66
CA LEU A 125 -2.92 -34.54 -24.69
C LEU A 125 -1.76 -35.49 -24.98
N ASN A 126 -0.56 -34.96 -25.07
CA ASN A 126 0.64 -35.77 -25.26
C ASN A 126 0.86 -36.75 -24.13
N THR A 127 0.62 -36.31 -22.90
CA THR A 127 0.74 -37.14 -21.70
C THR A 127 -0.29 -38.29 -21.74
N ASN A 128 -1.52 -38.01 -22.18
CA ASN A 128 -2.60 -38.99 -22.25
C ASN A 128 -2.39 -39.99 -23.41
N GLU A 129 -1.69 -39.61 -24.46
CA GLU A 129 -1.41 -40.47 -25.61
C GLU A 129 -0.27 -41.42 -25.36
N GLN A 130 0.55 -41.20 -24.34
CA GLN A 130 1.65 -42.10 -24.02
C GLN A 130 1.14 -43.29 -23.22
N PRO A 131 1.44 -44.50 -23.66
CA PRO A 131 1.01 -45.70 -22.94
C PRO A 131 1.73 -45.88 -21.60
#